data_ef32cac0804d6c2f354dda279f95029e
#
_entry.id   ef32cac0804d6c2f354dda279f95029e
#
_cell.length_a   1.000
_cell.length_b   1.000
_cell.length_c   1.000
_cell.angle_alpha   90.00
_cell.angle_beta   90.00
_cell.angle_gamma   90.00
#
_symmetry.space_group_name_H-M   'P 1'
#
loop_
_entity.id
_entity.type
_entity.pdbx_description
1 polymer ?
#
loop_
_entity_poly.entity_id
_entity_poly.type
_entity_poly.pdbx_seq_one_letter_code
_entity_poly.pdbx_strand_id
1 'polypeptide(L)'
;MKNELLAKYILGEVNMKEGQRVEQWLEESEDHQREFRQLKRRIELGSKRYKYGVFAPRQAIQKVKFPAKAYHLRILQVAATIIVLISSVLWVWNKSSLQETVLLSRTGKMKAFYLPDSSHVTLTGDSRLTYDSQFGKTNRELSLRGKAFFRVKQDSSKPFIVETSRMNVKVLGTRFNVIAEKLQAEVFVEKGRVKITTQDKKQESVLETGMSVKYGKKDGELMISTKEDKGEIQILKFDNAPLSE
;
A
#
# COMPACT_ATOMS: atom_id res chain seq x y z
N MET A 1 -5.01 -16.20 69.12
CA MET A 1 -4.51 -15.82 67.75
C MET A 1 -3.01 -15.50 67.84
N LYS A 2 -2.25 -15.71 66.76
CA LYS A 2 -0.79 -15.37 66.80
C LYS A 2 -0.60 -13.85 66.87
N ASN A 3 0.20 -13.37 67.81
CA ASN A 3 0.52 -11.94 68.01
C ASN A 3 1.04 -11.23 66.75
N GLU A 4 1.66 -11.98 65.84
CA GLU A 4 2.16 -11.48 64.58
C GLU A 4 1.07 -10.98 63.63
N LEU A 5 -0.06 -11.74 63.55
CA LEU A 5 -1.20 -11.36 62.68
C LEU A 5 -1.94 -10.14 63.25
N LEU A 6 -2.06 -10.05 64.57
CA LEU A 6 -2.64 -8.90 65.27
C LEU A 6 -1.77 -7.64 65.06
N ALA A 7 -0.42 -7.79 65.08
CA ALA A 7 0.50 -6.70 64.83
C ALA A 7 0.41 -6.23 63.36
N LYS A 8 0.34 -7.14 62.39
CA LYS A 8 0.11 -6.80 60.97
C LYS A 8 -1.23 -6.09 60.75
N TYR A 9 -2.27 -6.51 61.46
CA TYR A 9 -3.58 -5.86 61.39
C TYR A 9 -3.51 -4.41 61.93
N ILE A 10 -2.82 -4.18 63.04
CA ILE A 10 -2.64 -2.84 63.64
C ILE A 10 -1.83 -1.95 62.72
N LEU A 11 -0.86 -2.50 61.97
CA LEU A 11 -0.05 -1.78 61.02
C LEU A 11 -0.70 -1.60 59.66
N GLY A 12 -1.85 -2.24 59.40
CA GLY A 12 -2.55 -2.20 58.12
C GLY A 12 -1.92 -3.03 57.01
N GLU A 13 -1.13 -4.04 57.36
CA GLU A 13 -0.38 -4.91 56.46
C GLU A 13 -1.04 -6.28 56.22
N VAL A 14 -2.35 -6.40 56.41
CA VAL A 14 -3.13 -7.64 56.23
C VAL A 14 -3.90 -7.62 54.90
N ASN A 15 -4.11 -8.81 54.34
CA ASN A 15 -5.03 -8.98 53.20
C ASN A 15 -6.47 -9.10 53.69
N MET A 16 -7.47 -9.06 52.79
CA MET A 16 -8.91 -9.08 53.11
C MET A 16 -9.31 -10.30 53.95
N LYS A 17 -8.79 -11.51 53.65
CA LYS A 17 -9.11 -12.74 54.38
C LYS A 17 -8.50 -12.75 55.79
N GLU A 18 -7.32 -12.22 55.97
CA GLU A 18 -6.63 -12.09 57.24
C GLU A 18 -7.34 -11.05 58.14
N GLY A 19 -7.76 -9.93 57.51
CA GLY A 19 -8.57 -8.91 58.22
C GLY A 19 -9.84 -9.45 58.78
N GLN A 20 -10.64 -10.15 57.97
CA GLN A 20 -11.87 -10.78 58.41
C GLN A 20 -11.69 -11.77 59.56
N ARG A 21 -10.60 -12.55 59.56
CA ARG A 21 -10.27 -13.46 60.67
C ARG A 21 -9.99 -12.74 62.00
N VAL A 22 -9.34 -11.59 61.92
CA VAL A 22 -9.05 -10.78 63.09
C VAL A 22 -10.36 -10.15 63.63
N GLU A 23 -11.20 -9.65 62.73
CA GLU A 23 -12.49 -9.08 63.11
C GLU A 23 -13.39 -10.13 63.77
N GLN A 24 -13.53 -11.31 63.18
CA GLN A 24 -14.26 -12.42 63.75
C GLN A 24 -13.73 -12.81 65.13
N TRP A 25 -12.41 -12.91 65.31
CA TRP A 25 -11.77 -13.22 66.59
C TRP A 25 -12.04 -12.14 67.65
N LEU A 26 -12.09 -10.86 67.24
CA LEU A 26 -12.42 -9.75 68.15
C LEU A 26 -13.91 -9.78 68.60
N GLU A 27 -14.81 -10.33 67.80
CA GLU A 27 -16.20 -10.47 68.08
C GLU A 27 -16.50 -11.66 69.03
N GLU A 28 -15.62 -12.68 69.09
CA GLU A 28 -15.84 -13.90 69.85
C GLU A 28 -15.72 -13.68 71.34
N SER A 29 -14.96 -12.70 71.86
CA SER A 29 -14.80 -12.51 73.32
C SER A 29 -14.33 -11.11 73.69
N GLU A 30 -14.80 -10.60 74.81
CA GLU A 30 -14.28 -9.34 75.41
C GLU A 30 -12.80 -9.44 75.79
N ASP A 31 -12.35 -10.63 76.23
CA ASP A 31 -10.93 -10.83 76.55
C ASP A 31 -10.03 -10.69 75.34
N HIS A 32 -10.46 -11.09 74.12
CA HIS A 32 -9.76 -10.89 72.87
C HIS A 32 -9.64 -9.38 72.59
N GLN A 33 -10.66 -8.61 72.82
CA GLN A 33 -10.64 -7.15 72.69
C GLN A 33 -9.66 -6.48 73.65
N ARG A 34 -9.58 -7.02 74.92
CA ARG A 34 -8.62 -6.51 75.91
C ARG A 34 -7.19 -6.79 75.47
N GLU A 35 -6.88 -8.01 75.03
CA GLU A 35 -5.56 -8.40 74.49
C GLU A 35 -5.18 -7.54 73.32
N PHE A 36 -6.06 -7.33 72.36
CA PHE A 36 -5.80 -6.47 71.19
C PHE A 36 -5.53 -5.02 71.59
N ARG A 37 -6.31 -4.46 72.53
CA ARG A 37 -6.08 -3.08 73.00
C ARG A 37 -4.72 -2.95 73.72
N GLN A 38 -4.28 -3.94 74.47
CA GLN A 38 -2.99 -3.93 75.11
C GLN A 38 -1.84 -4.01 74.13
N LEU A 39 -1.94 -4.83 73.07
CA LEU A 39 -0.98 -4.95 72.03
C LEU A 39 -0.90 -3.65 71.20
N LYS A 40 -2.03 -3.08 70.86
CA LYS A 40 -2.13 -1.81 70.14
C LYS A 40 -1.43 -0.67 70.89
N ARG A 41 -1.71 -0.58 72.21
CA ARG A 41 -1.09 0.42 73.08
C ARG A 41 0.44 0.26 73.17
N ARG A 42 0.93 -0.99 73.20
CA ARG A 42 2.39 -1.27 73.18
C ARG A 42 3.06 -0.86 71.90
N ILE A 43 2.43 -1.12 70.77
CA ILE A 43 2.94 -0.75 69.45
C ILE A 43 2.92 0.78 69.32
N GLU A 44 1.85 1.46 69.73
CA GLU A 44 1.75 2.93 69.66
C GLU A 44 2.75 3.64 70.57
N LEU A 45 3.01 3.11 71.77
CA LEU A 45 4.03 3.66 72.66
C LEU A 45 5.45 3.41 72.13
N GLY A 46 5.69 2.28 71.50
CA GLY A 46 6.97 1.97 70.83
C GLY A 46 7.23 2.89 69.68
N SER A 47 6.24 3.23 68.86
CA SER A 47 6.36 4.12 67.73
C SER A 47 6.64 5.59 68.11
N LYS A 48 6.11 6.06 69.26
CA LYS A 48 6.39 7.41 69.76
C LYS A 48 7.79 7.60 70.30
N ARG A 49 8.53 6.51 70.60
CA ARG A 49 9.93 6.57 71.10
C ARG A 49 10.96 6.72 69.97
N TYR A 50 10.62 6.40 68.76
CA TYR A 50 11.47 6.62 67.57
C TYR A 50 11.10 7.94 66.91
N LYS A 51 11.86 8.98 67.23
CA LYS A 51 11.77 10.33 66.65
C LYS A 51 12.39 10.42 65.25
N TYR A 52 12.51 9.32 64.53
CA TYR A 52 12.85 9.29 63.15
C TYR A 52 11.61 9.07 62.33
N GLY A 53 11.34 10.00 61.45
CA GLY A 53 10.11 10.09 60.68
C GLY A 53 9.71 8.72 60.14
N VAL A 54 8.47 8.34 60.46
CA VAL A 54 7.86 7.15 59.91
C VAL A 54 7.95 7.25 58.43
N PHE A 55 8.80 6.42 57.84
CA PHE A 55 8.84 6.26 56.38
C PHE A 55 7.45 5.71 55.99
N ALA A 56 6.56 6.58 55.53
CA ALA A 56 5.24 6.20 55.07
C ALA A 56 5.38 5.76 53.61
N PRO A 57 5.57 4.48 53.30
CA PRO A 57 5.82 3.99 51.94
C PRO A 57 4.71 4.37 50.98
N ARG A 58 3.47 4.49 51.47
CA ARG A 58 2.34 4.93 50.63
C ARG A 58 2.47 6.37 50.14
N GLN A 59 3.04 7.30 50.97
CA GLN A 59 3.24 8.70 50.52
C GLN A 59 4.44 8.85 49.67
N ALA A 60 5.49 8.03 49.86
CA ALA A 60 6.66 8.01 48.97
C ALA A 60 6.32 7.48 47.58
N ILE A 61 5.50 6.45 47.46
CA ILE A 61 5.05 5.87 46.19
C ILE A 61 4.10 6.82 45.44
N GLN A 62 3.27 7.62 46.15
CA GLN A 62 2.41 8.61 45.48
C GLN A 62 3.21 9.76 44.83
N LYS A 63 4.43 10.06 45.31
CA LYS A 63 5.28 11.11 44.71
C LYS A 63 6.08 10.64 43.50
N VAL A 64 6.25 9.34 43.32
CA VAL A 64 6.83 8.77 42.11
C VAL A 64 5.72 8.68 41.04
N LYS A 65 5.34 9.81 40.49
CA LYS A 65 4.61 9.86 39.25
C LYS A 65 5.54 9.35 38.16
N PHE A 66 5.51 8.06 37.90
CA PHE A 66 6.04 7.56 36.65
C PHE A 66 5.20 8.22 35.55
N PRO A 67 5.78 8.96 34.62
CA PRO A 67 5.03 9.53 33.51
C PRO A 67 4.67 8.38 32.53
N ALA A 68 3.84 7.46 32.98
CA ALA A 68 3.44 6.30 32.21
C ALA A 68 2.85 6.68 30.82
N LYS A 69 2.20 7.84 30.75
CA LYS A 69 1.66 8.34 29.47
C LYS A 69 2.72 8.78 28.48
N ALA A 70 3.85 9.30 28.93
CA ALA A 70 4.91 9.77 28.02
C ALA A 70 5.72 8.63 27.38
N TYR A 71 5.90 7.51 28.09
CA TYR A 71 6.60 6.36 27.55
C TYR A 71 5.80 5.64 26.45
N HIS A 72 4.52 5.45 26.65
CA HIS A 72 3.66 4.81 25.63
C HIS A 72 3.59 5.64 24.35
N LEU A 73 3.50 6.97 24.46
CA LEU A 73 3.51 7.86 23.29
C LEU A 73 4.84 7.80 22.53
N ARG A 74 5.98 7.77 23.24
CA ARG A 74 7.30 7.64 22.61
C ARG A 74 7.50 6.27 21.94
N ILE A 75 7.07 5.19 22.60
CA ILE A 75 7.12 3.83 22.02
C ILE A 75 6.22 3.76 20.76
N LEU A 76 5.02 4.33 20.80
CA LEU A 76 4.13 4.41 19.64
C LEU A 76 4.75 5.23 18.49
N GLN A 77 5.42 6.33 18.77
CA GLN A 77 6.12 7.13 17.76
C GLN A 77 7.27 6.36 17.12
N VAL A 78 8.10 5.68 17.92
CA VAL A 78 9.19 4.84 17.42
C VAL A 78 8.64 3.65 16.61
N ALA A 79 7.60 2.99 17.08
CA ALA A 79 6.96 1.89 16.35
C ALA A 79 6.38 2.38 14.99
N ALA A 80 5.72 3.54 14.99
CA ALA A 80 5.18 4.13 13.76
C ALA A 80 6.29 4.48 12.75
N THR A 81 7.42 5.03 13.20
CA THR A 81 8.55 5.33 12.30
C THR A 81 9.17 4.05 11.73
N ILE A 82 9.30 3.00 12.52
CA ILE A 82 9.81 1.70 12.04
C ILE A 82 8.86 1.09 11.01
N ILE A 83 7.54 1.14 11.23
CA ILE A 83 6.55 0.65 10.28
C ILE A 83 6.62 1.43 8.96
N VAL A 84 6.74 2.76 9.02
CA VAL A 84 6.89 3.59 7.81
C VAL A 84 8.19 3.26 7.08
N LEU A 85 9.30 3.08 7.77
CA LEU A 85 10.57 2.70 7.15
C LEU A 85 10.49 1.32 6.50
N ILE A 86 9.95 0.32 7.19
CA ILE A 86 9.79 -1.04 6.64
C ILE A 86 8.85 -1.01 5.43
N SER A 87 7.72 -0.30 5.52
CA SER A 87 6.78 -0.20 4.40
C SER A 87 7.37 0.53 3.21
N SER A 88 8.20 1.57 3.43
CA SER A 88 8.91 2.27 2.35
C SER A 88 9.96 1.37 1.68
N VAL A 89 10.72 0.61 2.44
CA VAL A 89 11.69 -0.37 1.91
C VAL A 89 10.98 -1.47 1.12
N LEU A 90 9.91 -2.04 1.66
CA LEU A 90 9.11 -3.05 0.96
C LEU A 90 8.48 -2.49 -0.32
N TRP A 91 8.00 -1.24 -0.29
CA TRP A 91 7.46 -0.57 -1.48
C TRP A 91 8.52 -0.36 -2.57
N VAL A 92 9.72 0.10 -2.20
CA VAL A 92 10.86 0.24 -3.12
C VAL A 92 11.30 -1.13 -3.67
N TRP A 93 11.40 -2.14 -2.83
CA TRP A 93 11.76 -3.50 -3.26
C TRP A 93 10.73 -4.09 -4.22
N ASN A 94 9.44 -3.94 -3.92
CA ASN A 94 8.38 -4.41 -4.80
C ASN A 94 8.40 -3.71 -6.18
N LYS A 95 8.77 -2.44 -6.21
CA LYS A 95 8.91 -1.69 -7.46
C LYS A 95 10.19 -2.03 -8.23
N SER A 96 11.27 -2.40 -7.55
CA SER A 96 12.58 -2.68 -8.17
C SER A 96 12.69 -4.07 -8.81
N SER A 97 11.75 -4.98 -8.54
CA SER A 97 11.79 -6.38 -9.02
C SER A 97 11.11 -6.61 -10.38
N LEU A 98 10.56 -5.58 -11.00
CA LEU A 98 9.91 -5.72 -12.30
C LEU A 98 10.97 -5.81 -13.40
N GLN A 99 11.30 -7.04 -13.80
CA GLN A 99 12.12 -7.25 -15.00
C GLN A 99 11.36 -6.74 -16.22
N GLU A 100 11.98 -5.82 -16.94
CA GLU A 100 11.42 -5.31 -18.19
C GLU A 100 11.86 -6.17 -19.38
N THR A 101 10.89 -6.60 -20.17
CA THR A 101 11.13 -7.24 -21.46
C THR A 101 11.07 -6.18 -22.56
N VAL A 102 12.12 -6.09 -23.36
CA VAL A 102 12.22 -5.13 -24.45
C VAL A 102 12.20 -5.85 -25.79
N LEU A 103 11.19 -5.54 -26.61
CA LEU A 103 11.08 -6.00 -27.98
C LEU A 103 11.51 -4.89 -28.93
N LEU A 104 12.36 -5.21 -29.87
CA LEU A 104 12.95 -4.25 -30.83
C LEU A 104 12.71 -4.66 -32.27
N SER A 105 12.37 -3.70 -33.11
CA SER A 105 12.49 -3.79 -34.54
C SER A 105 13.47 -2.75 -35.03
N ARG A 106 14.20 -3.06 -36.10
CA ARG A 106 15.19 -2.15 -36.75
C ARG A 106 14.62 -1.55 -38.01
N THR A 107 15.17 -0.44 -38.44
CA THR A 107 14.81 0.25 -39.70
C THR A 107 14.74 -0.71 -40.88
N GLY A 108 13.67 -0.61 -41.65
CA GLY A 108 13.44 -1.43 -42.86
C GLY A 108 12.95 -2.86 -42.60
N LYS A 109 12.77 -3.28 -41.34
CA LYS A 109 12.27 -4.62 -41.00
C LYS A 109 10.95 -4.55 -40.22
N MET A 110 10.09 -5.52 -40.51
CA MET A 110 8.92 -5.82 -39.69
C MET A 110 9.24 -7.04 -38.82
N LYS A 111 8.78 -7.00 -37.55
CA LYS A 111 8.97 -8.11 -36.65
C LYS A 111 7.71 -8.35 -35.85
N ALA A 112 7.18 -9.58 -35.95
CA ALA A 112 5.99 -9.99 -35.22
C ALA A 112 6.38 -10.72 -33.93
N PHE A 113 5.61 -10.49 -32.86
CA PHE A 113 5.78 -11.10 -31.54
C PHE A 113 4.45 -11.52 -30.97
N TYR A 114 4.47 -12.64 -30.24
CA TYR A 114 3.40 -13.02 -29.34
C TYR A 114 3.67 -12.45 -27.94
N LEU A 115 2.68 -11.80 -27.36
CA LEU A 115 2.78 -11.33 -26.00
C LEU A 115 2.29 -12.41 -25.02
N PRO A 116 2.67 -12.33 -23.72
CA PRO A 116 2.27 -13.32 -22.72
C PRO A 116 0.75 -13.50 -22.52
N ASP A 117 -0.06 -12.52 -22.88
CA ASP A 117 -1.52 -12.56 -22.87
C ASP A 117 -2.14 -13.20 -24.13
N SER A 118 -1.32 -13.73 -25.05
CA SER A 118 -1.66 -14.25 -26.35
C SER A 118 -2.14 -13.17 -27.34
N SER A 119 -1.87 -11.90 -27.09
CA SER A 119 -2.02 -10.82 -28.07
C SER A 119 -0.85 -10.84 -29.04
N HIS A 120 -1.08 -10.33 -30.25
CA HIS A 120 -0.04 -10.21 -31.26
C HIS A 120 0.35 -8.76 -31.44
N VAL A 121 1.63 -8.48 -31.57
CA VAL A 121 2.15 -7.19 -31.95
C VAL A 121 3.13 -7.32 -33.12
N THR A 122 2.99 -6.45 -34.09
CA THR A 122 3.96 -6.32 -35.19
C THR A 122 4.58 -4.96 -35.10
N LEU A 123 5.88 -4.92 -34.87
CA LEU A 123 6.68 -3.70 -34.82
C LEU A 123 7.25 -3.41 -36.21
N THR A 124 7.27 -2.12 -36.62
CA THR A 124 7.82 -1.68 -37.90
C THR A 124 8.75 -0.51 -37.71
N GLY A 125 9.75 -0.42 -38.61
CA GLY A 125 10.76 0.63 -38.52
C GLY A 125 11.62 0.51 -37.27
N ASP A 126 12.16 1.63 -36.81
CA ASP A 126 12.95 1.69 -35.57
C ASP A 126 11.99 1.83 -34.40
N SER A 127 11.49 0.69 -33.91
CA SER A 127 10.46 0.64 -32.88
C SER A 127 10.89 -0.17 -31.68
N ARG A 128 10.48 0.30 -30.53
CA ARG A 128 10.72 -0.34 -29.23
C ARG A 128 9.41 -0.50 -28.48
N LEU A 129 9.16 -1.68 -27.98
CA LEU A 129 8.05 -2.01 -27.10
C LEU A 129 8.60 -2.62 -25.81
N THR A 130 8.14 -2.12 -24.67
CA THR A 130 8.60 -2.55 -23.36
C THR A 130 7.41 -2.90 -22.48
N TYR A 131 7.48 -4.02 -21.77
CA TYR A 131 6.50 -4.42 -20.77
C TYR A 131 7.19 -5.13 -19.59
N ASP A 132 6.54 -5.15 -18.44
CA ASP A 132 7.07 -5.77 -17.24
C ASP A 132 6.78 -7.28 -17.13
N SER A 133 7.39 -7.95 -16.17
CA SER A 133 7.23 -9.39 -15.92
C SER A 133 5.82 -9.77 -15.39
N GLN A 134 4.99 -8.80 -15.07
CA GLN A 134 3.61 -8.98 -14.62
C GLN A 134 2.61 -8.90 -15.78
N PHE A 135 3.07 -8.50 -16.96
CA PHE A 135 2.24 -8.43 -18.16
C PHE A 135 1.56 -9.77 -18.46
N GLY A 136 0.27 -9.74 -18.69
CA GLY A 136 -0.57 -10.92 -18.91
C GLY A 136 -1.02 -11.63 -17.63
N LYS A 137 -0.36 -11.40 -16.50
CA LYS A 137 -0.72 -11.96 -15.19
C LYS A 137 -1.65 -11.03 -14.41
N THR A 138 -1.13 -9.91 -13.94
CA THR A 138 -1.87 -8.92 -13.14
C THR A 138 -2.29 -7.71 -13.93
N ASN A 139 -1.51 -7.30 -14.94
CA ASN A 139 -1.78 -6.18 -15.81
C ASN A 139 -1.58 -6.54 -17.28
N ARG A 140 -1.97 -5.65 -18.20
CA ARG A 140 -1.64 -5.71 -19.63
C ARG A 140 -1.20 -4.32 -20.10
N GLU A 141 -0.17 -3.78 -19.42
CA GLU A 141 0.37 -2.46 -19.69
C GLU A 141 1.73 -2.56 -20.37
N LEU A 142 1.92 -1.80 -21.44
CA LEU A 142 3.18 -1.74 -22.15
C LEU A 142 3.45 -0.33 -22.66
N SER A 143 4.72 -0.02 -22.88
CA SER A 143 5.18 1.24 -23.44
C SER A 143 5.64 1.04 -24.88
N LEU A 144 5.21 1.93 -25.77
CA LEU A 144 5.58 1.93 -27.19
C LEU A 144 6.28 3.22 -27.59
N ARG A 145 7.37 3.03 -28.35
CA ARG A 145 8.04 4.09 -29.10
C ARG A 145 8.25 3.60 -30.52
N GLY A 146 7.80 4.35 -31.52
CA GLY A 146 7.84 3.97 -32.92
C GLY A 146 6.48 3.53 -33.46
N LYS A 147 6.42 2.52 -34.29
CA LYS A 147 5.20 2.09 -35.00
C LYS A 147 4.89 0.63 -34.72
N ALA A 148 3.62 0.38 -34.38
CA ALA A 148 3.16 -0.96 -34.06
C ALA A 148 1.73 -1.19 -34.52
N PHE A 149 1.48 -2.40 -34.99
CA PHE A 149 0.14 -2.94 -35.17
C PHE A 149 -0.16 -3.93 -34.06
N PHE A 150 -1.32 -3.77 -33.42
CA PHE A 150 -1.79 -4.63 -32.33
C PHE A 150 -3.03 -5.41 -32.75
N ARG A 151 -3.02 -6.71 -32.45
CA ARG A 151 -4.18 -7.59 -32.47
C ARG A 151 -4.36 -8.11 -31.04
N VAL A 152 -5.15 -7.40 -30.27
CA VAL A 152 -5.32 -7.68 -28.84
C VAL A 152 -6.36 -8.76 -28.62
N LYS A 153 -6.02 -9.79 -27.84
CA LYS A 153 -6.97 -10.79 -27.37
C LYS A 153 -8.03 -10.16 -26.49
N GLN A 154 -9.28 -10.49 -26.75
CA GLN A 154 -10.40 -9.94 -26.00
C GLN A 154 -10.38 -10.43 -24.56
N ASP A 155 -10.38 -9.47 -23.62
CA ASP A 155 -10.48 -9.68 -22.18
C ASP A 155 -11.04 -8.42 -21.53
N SER A 156 -12.29 -8.48 -21.10
CA SER A 156 -13.00 -7.36 -20.50
C SER A 156 -12.60 -7.13 -19.04
N SER A 157 -12.03 -8.15 -18.40
CA SER A 157 -11.60 -8.07 -16.98
C SER A 157 -10.28 -7.34 -16.80
N LYS A 158 -9.39 -7.40 -17.82
CA LYS A 158 -8.08 -6.78 -17.80
C LYS A 158 -7.89 -5.90 -19.03
N PRO A 159 -8.03 -4.58 -18.92
CA PRO A 159 -7.77 -3.67 -20.03
C PRO A 159 -6.33 -3.80 -20.53
N PHE A 160 -6.16 -3.72 -21.85
CA PHE A 160 -4.84 -3.63 -22.48
C PHE A 160 -4.51 -2.16 -22.72
N ILE A 161 -3.36 -1.71 -22.21
CA ILE A 161 -2.96 -0.30 -22.21
C ILE A 161 -1.63 -0.16 -22.95
N VAL A 162 -1.63 0.71 -23.97
CA VAL A 162 -0.41 1.13 -24.66
C VAL A 162 -0.10 2.55 -24.26
N GLU A 163 0.99 2.69 -23.52
CA GLU A 163 1.53 3.99 -23.16
C GLU A 163 2.46 4.53 -24.22
N THR A 164 2.27 5.77 -24.62
CA THR A 164 3.16 6.49 -25.52
C THR A 164 3.61 7.80 -24.88
N SER A 165 4.54 8.50 -25.47
CA SER A 165 4.98 9.81 -24.95
C SER A 165 3.90 10.90 -24.98
N ARG A 166 2.76 10.69 -25.66
CA ARG A 166 1.73 11.71 -25.86
C ARG A 166 0.34 11.30 -25.41
N MET A 167 0.02 10.03 -25.50
CA MET A 167 -1.31 9.52 -25.18
C MET A 167 -1.24 8.09 -24.63
N ASN A 168 -2.24 7.71 -23.87
CA ASN A 168 -2.51 6.36 -23.44
C ASN A 168 -3.67 5.80 -24.26
N VAL A 169 -3.50 4.59 -24.75
CA VAL A 169 -4.44 3.88 -25.61
C VAL A 169 -4.96 2.67 -24.84
N LYS A 170 -6.24 2.68 -24.47
CA LYS A 170 -6.88 1.61 -23.69
C LYS A 170 -7.88 0.85 -24.53
N VAL A 171 -7.76 -0.49 -24.55
CA VAL A 171 -8.64 -1.39 -25.30
C VAL A 171 -9.00 -2.63 -24.48
N LEU A 172 -10.04 -3.35 -24.90
CA LEU A 172 -10.45 -4.63 -24.30
C LEU A 172 -10.26 -5.83 -25.24
N GLY A 173 -10.11 -5.58 -26.56
CA GLY A 173 -9.95 -6.63 -27.57
C GLY A 173 -10.17 -6.02 -28.94
N THR A 174 -9.16 -5.42 -29.49
CA THR A 174 -9.23 -4.49 -30.63
C THR A 174 -8.07 -4.76 -31.59
N ARG A 175 -8.26 -4.47 -32.88
CA ARG A 175 -7.19 -4.37 -33.86
C ARG A 175 -6.94 -2.91 -34.19
N PHE A 176 -5.72 -2.45 -33.99
CA PHE A 176 -5.41 -1.03 -34.19
C PHE A 176 -3.93 -0.80 -34.45
N ASN A 177 -3.65 0.29 -35.14
CA ASN A 177 -2.30 0.78 -35.38
C ASN A 177 -1.99 1.94 -34.45
N VAL A 178 -0.74 2.00 -33.99
CA VAL A 178 -0.21 3.12 -33.23
C VAL A 178 1.07 3.61 -33.85
N ILE A 179 1.17 4.92 -34.05
CA ILE A 179 2.40 5.63 -34.38
C ILE A 179 2.73 6.51 -33.20
N ALA A 180 3.84 6.24 -32.53
CA ALA A 180 4.30 6.94 -31.33
C ALA A 180 5.70 7.53 -31.57
N GLU A 181 5.77 8.64 -32.29
CA GLU A 181 7.00 9.34 -32.57
C GLU A 181 7.21 10.54 -31.62
N LYS A 182 8.41 11.12 -31.61
CA LYS A 182 8.75 12.22 -30.69
C LYS A 182 7.78 13.41 -30.76
N LEU A 183 7.33 13.75 -32.00
CA LEU A 183 6.55 14.95 -32.25
C LEU A 183 5.07 14.70 -32.50
N GLN A 184 4.69 13.49 -32.81
CA GLN A 184 3.30 13.12 -33.11
C GLN A 184 2.96 11.75 -32.59
N ALA A 185 1.72 11.55 -32.27
CA ALA A 185 1.15 10.24 -32.01
C ALA A 185 -0.15 10.10 -32.81
N GLU A 186 -0.33 8.94 -33.41
CA GLU A 186 -1.51 8.65 -34.23
C GLU A 186 -2.00 7.25 -33.90
N VAL A 187 -3.32 7.10 -33.79
CA VAL A 187 -3.99 5.80 -33.57
C VAL A 187 -5.06 5.64 -34.64
N PHE A 188 -5.08 4.50 -35.30
CA PHE A 188 -6.12 4.09 -36.25
C PHE A 188 -6.76 2.78 -35.79
N VAL A 189 -8.08 2.73 -35.77
CA VAL A 189 -8.86 1.56 -35.33
C VAL A 189 -9.30 0.73 -36.54
N GLU A 190 -8.73 -0.45 -36.72
CA GLU A 190 -9.15 -1.38 -37.77
C GLU A 190 -10.45 -2.10 -37.41
N LYS A 191 -10.56 -2.57 -36.13
CA LYS A 191 -11.74 -3.27 -35.64
C LYS A 191 -11.86 -3.16 -34.12
N GLY A 192 -13.04 -2.76 -33.65
CA GLY A 192 -13.37 -2.63 -32.23
C GLY A 192 -13.44 -1.20 -31.76
N ARG A 193 -13.15 -0.96 -30.49
CA ARG A 193 -13.18 0.36 -29.86
C ARG A 193 -11.90 0.61 -29.11
N VAL A 194 -11.46 1.86 -29.13
CA VAL A 194 -10.23 2.33 -28.48
C VAL A 194 -10.55 3.58 -27.69
N LYS A 195 -10.20 3.60 -26.41
CA LYS A 195 -10.24 4.79 -25.57
C LYS A 195 -8.86 5.44 -25.56
N ILE A 196 -8.81 6.70 -25.92
CA ILE A 196 -7.59 7.51 -25.92
C ILE A 196 -7.67 8.51 -24.77
N THR A 197 -6.56 8.69 -24.05
CA THR A 197 -6.40 9.75 -23.04
C THR A 197 -5.06 10.41 -23.26
N THR A 198 -4.99 11.73 -23.32
CA THR A 198 -3.72 12.45 -23.41
C THR A 198 -2.88 12.27 -22.15
N GLN A 199 -1.55 12.41 -22.22
CA GLN A 199 -0.68 12.24 -21.05
C GLN A 199 -0.98 13.22 -19.92
N ASP A 200 -1.39 14.43 -20.24
CA ASP A 200 -1.83 15.42 -19.25
C ASP A 200 -3.24 15.17 -18.70
N LYS A 201 -3.90 14.09 -19.18
CA LYS A 201 -5.26 13.67 -18.81
C LYS A 201 -6.37 14.72 -19.04
N LYS A 202 -6.10 15.74 -19.85
CA LYS A 202 -7.05 16.82 -20.11
C LYS A 202 -8.06 16.47 -21.19
N GLN A 203 -7.68 15.60 -22.12
CA GLN A 203 -8.53 15.21 -23.23
C GLN A 203 -8.70 13.69 -23.27
N GLU A 204 -9.91 13.29 -23.52
CA GLU A 204 -10.29 11.89 -23.64
C GLU A 204 -11.24 11.72 -24.83
N SER A 205 -11.06 10.63 -25.57
CA SER A 205 -11.92 10.29 -26.69
C SER A 205 -12.07 8.79 -26.86
N VAL A 206 -13.18 8.37 -27.46
CA VAL A 206 -13.42 6.98 -27.85
C VAL A 206 -13.50 6.91 -29.37
N LEU A 207 -12.65 6.08 -29.94
CA LEU A 207 -12.62 5.80 -31.37
C LEU A 207 -13.30 4.47 -31.65
N GLU A 208 -14.03 4.40 -32.75
CA GLU A 208 -14.63 3.20 -33.29
C GLU A 208 -13.95 2.74 -34.57
N THR A 209 -14.35 1.58 -35.06
CA THR A 209 -13.81 1.02 -36.31
C THR A 209 -13.85 2.04 -37.45
N GLY A 210 -12.72 2.21 -38.14
CA GLY A 210 -12.55 3.14 -39.25
C GLY A 210 -12.13 4.56 -38.83
N MET A 211 -12.13 4.86 -37.51
CA MET A 211 -11.71 6.16 -37.02
C MET A 211 -10.21 6.22 -36.76
N SER A 212 -9.65 7.41 -36.88
CA SER A 212 -8.28 7.71 -36.46
C SER A 212 -8.22 8.97 -35.63
N VAL A 213 -7.24 9.04 -34.75
CA VAL A 213 -6.89 10.25 -34.01
C VAL A 213 -5.43 10.57 -34.23
N LYS A 214 -5.13 11.85 -34.40
CA LYS A 214 -3.79 12.40 -34.48
C LYS A 214 -3.61 13.46 -33.41
N TYR A 215 -2.54 13.33 -32.63
CA TYR A 215 -2.12 14.34 -31.66
C TYR A 215 -0.86 15.02 -32.16
N GLY A 216 -0.95 16.30 -32.47
CA GLY A 216 0.12 17.13 -32.97
C GLY A 216 0.71 18.06 -31.91
N LYS A 217 2.03 18.35 -32.02
CA LYS A 217 2.71 19.24 -31.08
C LYS A 217 2.29 20.71 -31.18
N LYS A 218 1.78 21.15 -32.33
CA LYS A 218 1.47 22.58 -32.55
C LYS A 218 0.27 23.05 -31.78
N ASP A 219 -0.76 22.21 -31.68
CA ASP A 219 -2.07 22.66 -31.16
C ASP A 219 -2.42 22.01 -29.82
N GLY A 220 -1.74 20.93 -29.41
CA GLY A 220 -2.00 20.20 -28.15
C GLY A 220 -3.39 19.55 -28.13
N GLU A 221 -4.02 19.40 -29.29
CA GLU A 221 -5.39 18.89 -29.44
C GLU A 221 -5.43 17.53 -30.15
N LEU A 222 -6.45 16.75 -29.80
CA LEU A 222 -6.78 15.50 -30.47
C LEU A 222 -7.61 15.80 -31.71
N MET A 223 -7.03 15.63 -32.89
CA MET A 223 -7.77 15.71 -34.16
C MET A 223 -8.29 14.32 -34.53
N ILE A 224 -9.60 14.14 -34.49
CA ILE A 224 -10.27 12.92 -34.87
C ILE A 224 -10.70 13.04 -36.34
N SER A 225 -10.46 11.97 -37.11
CA SER A 225 -10.91 11.87 -38.49
C SER A 225 -11.41 10.46 -38.78
N THR A 226 -12.37 10.35 -39.68
CA THR A 226 -12.86 9.08 -40.21
C THR A 226 -12.13 8.72 -41.50
N LYS A 227 -12.26 7.45 -41.91
CA LYS A 227 -11.65 6.98 -43.17
C LYS A 227 -12.20 7.70 -44.40
N GLU A 228 -13.43 8.26 -44.32
CA GLU A 228 -14.04 9.00 -45.39
C GLU A 228 -13.44 10.39 -45.59
N ASP A 229 -12.86 11.00 -44.56
CA ASP A 229 -12.27 12.34 -44.58
C ASP A 229 -10.83 12.35 -45.11
N LYS A 230 -10.17 11.20 -45.18
CA LYS A 230 -8.81 11.05 -45.64
C LYS A 230 -8.73 10.22 -46.92
N GLY A 231 -8.56 10.86 -48.03
CA GLY A 231 -7.99 10.21 -49.22
C GLY A 231 -6.69 9.53 -48.83
N GLU A 232 -6.69 8.19 -48.88
CA GLU A 232 -5.53 7.31 -48.71
C GLU A 232 -4.68 7.50 -47.47
N ILE A 233 -5.21 7.02 -46.33
CA ILE A 233 -4.38 6.69 -45.16
C ILE A 233 -3.45 5.56 -45.63
N GLN A 234 -2.12 5.72 -45.56
CA GLN A 234 -1.18 4.60 -45.68
C GLN A 234 -1.47 3.60 -44.52
N ILE A 235 -2.45 2.75 -44.73
CA ILE A 235 -2.66 1.59 -43.92
C ILE A 235 -1.46 0.70 -44.19
N LEU A 236 -0.64 0.48 -43.18
CA LEU A 236 0.33 -0.59 -43.22
C LEU A 236 -0.44 -1.90 -43.34
N LYS A 237 -0.70 -2.35 -44.58
CA LYS A 237 -1.29 -3.65 -44.86
C LYS A 237 -0.31 -4.72 -44.42
N PHE A 238 -0.60 -5.37 -43.33
CA PHE A 238 0.15 -6.52 -42.86
C PHE A 238 -0.48 -7.79 -43.48
N ASP A 239 -0.33 -7.96 -44.77
CA ASP A 239 -0.64 -9.22 -45.41
C ASP A 239 0.38 -10.27 -44.96
N ASN A 240 -0.08 -11.20 -44.13
CA ASN A 240 0.49 -12.51 -43.84
C ASN A 240 2.04 -12.60 -43.90
N ALA A 241 2.72 -11.86 -43.04
CA ALA A 241 4.12 -12.14 -42.78
C ALA A 241 4.25 -13.53 -42.12
N PRO A 242 5.04 -14.47 -42.69
CA PRO A 242 5.26 -15.75 -42.09
C PRO A 242 5.91 -15.57 -40.72
N LEU A 243 5.41 -16.29 -39.74
CA LEU A 243 5.98 -16.39 -38.41
C LEU A 243 7.35 -17.05 -38.54
N SER A 244 8.41 -16.32 -38.24
CA SER A 244 9.73 -16.94 -38.05
C SER A 244 9.71 -17.66 -36.69
N GLU A 245 9.88 -18.97 -36.70
CA GLU A 245 10.15 -19.82 -35.54
C GLU A 245 11.36 -19.34 -34.73
#